data_3c7f9054968f379ed8e3755ec5bf8b0c
#
_entry.id   3c7f9054968f379ed8e3755ec5bf8b0c
#
_cell.length_a   1.000
_cell.length_b   1.000
_cell.length_c   1.000
_cell.angle_alpha   90.00
_cell.angle_beta   90.00
_cell.angle_gamma   90.00
#
_symmetry.space_group_name_H-M   'P 1'
#
loop_
_entity.id
_entity.type
_entity.pdbx_description
1 polymer ?
#
loop_
_entity_poly.entity_id
_entity_poly.type
_entity_poly.pdbx_seq_one_letter_code
_entity_poly.pdbx_strand_id
1 'polypeptide(L)'
;TLSSSSAASDVYKRQAVGYGRPEAAQGVFVEFKRLYEQTRERLPAGFATIGHALRNEISPRQGPIRLREFTIMDLEFFFDPKIPKCPLLDEVRDETLRLLLVKDRASGSKAPVEVTVSEAVEKGYILMEWQAFFMALAKRFVIGLGVPDDKQWFIEKFQWERAHYSVQGFDQEVHLDRWGWIEVAGFNYRTDYDLKGHMTESGVDMRVFKSDEKGTVKTEVVVKPVTAKIGPAFKEETEEVTGILARVDARELENAFKSQGFYQAGEFRILPEQVEIIRRKVEEKGRRFVPHVIEPSFGSDRLTYVALEYAYTAKKGRAVLKLPRDIAPVQLAVLPLVSKDGLPEQASHLHELLNAEGFLAEFDEAGSIGRRYARFDEIGAPLCVTVDYQTLKDGTVTIRDRDSWRQVRARIDDLPALLRDYLRSRRNFGDLGMSS
;
A
#
# COMPACT_ATOMS: atom_id res chain seq x y z
N THR A 1 16.47 -17.15 -11.15
CA THR A 1 15.65 -18.14 -11.87
C THR A 1 14.22 -17.61 -11.90
N LEU A 2 13.86 -17.00 -13.02
CA LEU A 2 12.48 -16.64 -13.34
C LEU A 2 11.64 -17.91 -13.23
N SER A 3 10.79 -17.99 -12.21
CA SER A 3 9.78 -19.03 -12.14
C SER A 3 8.83 -18.79 -13.30
N SER A 4 8.86 -19.65 -14.29
CA SER A 4 7.95 -19.65 -15.42
C SER A 4 6.53 -19.93 -14.96
N SER A 5 5.80 -18.91 -14.51
CA SER A 5 4.36 -19.01 -14.33
C SER A 5 3.69 -18.61 -15.65
N SER A 6 3.80 -19.44 -16.64
CA SER A 6 3.08 -19.26 -17.89
C SER A 6 1.72 -19.92 -17.78
N ALA A 7 0.67 -19.13 -17.54
CA ALA A 7 -0.66 -19.53 -17.96
C ALA A 7 -0.84 -19.01 -19.40
N ALA A 8 -0.22 -19.71 -20.36
CA ALA A 8 -0.54 -19.49 -21.76
C ALA A 8 -1.83 -20.23 -22.09
N SER A 9 -2.92 -19.52 -22.32
CA SER A 9 -4.07 -20.09 -22.99
C SER A 9 -3.91 -19.86 -24.50
N ASP A 10 -3.39 -20.85 -25.19
CA ASP A 10 -3.33 -20.87 -26.64
C ASP A 10 -4.68 -21.34 -27.21
N VAL A 11 -5.54 -20.40 -27.55
CA VAL A 11 -6.83 -20.71 -28.21
C VAL A 11 -6.74 -20.55 -29.74
N TYR A 12 -5.76 -19.83 -30.27
CA TYR A 12 -5.59 -19.61 -31.71
C TYR A 12 -4.12 -19.55 -32.13
N LYS A 13 -3.74 -20.34 -33.09
CA LYS A 13 -2.36 -20.54 -33.63
C LYS A 13 -1.62 -19.30 -34.19
N ARG A 14 -2.11 -18.07 -33.97
CA ARG A 14 -1.49 -16.80 -34.46
C ARG A 14 -1.65 -15.61 -33.52
N GLN A 15 -1.90 -15.83 -32.23
CA GLN A 15 -2.01 -14.72 -31.27
C GLN A 15 -0.67 -14.50 -30.53
N ALA A 16 -0.44 -13.27 -30.10
CA ALA A 16 0.70 -12.96 -29.26
C ALA A 16 0.61 -13.70 -27.93
N VAL A 17 1.74 -14.23 -27.46
CA VAL A 17 1.82 -14.88 -26.15
C VAL A 17 1.74 -13.80 -25.08
N GLY A 18 0.77 -13.93 -24.17
CA GLY A 18 0.64 -13.10 -22.96
C GLY A 18 1.08 -13.85 -21.73
N TYR A 19 1.64 -13.13 -20.78
CA TYR A 19 2.03 -13.69 -19.47
C TYR A 19 1.20 -13.05 -18.37
N GLY A 20 0.71 -13.87 -17.42
CA GLY A 20 0.08 -13.37 -16.21
C GLY A 20 1.11 -12.68 -15.31
N ARG A 21 0.83 -11.47 -14.84
CA ARG A 21 1.74 -10.73 -13.96
C ARG A 21 1.77 -11.34 -12.56
N PRO A 22 2.95 -11.56 -11.95
CA PRO A 22 3.07 -12.12 -10.59
C PRO A 22 2.93 -11.07 -9.47
N GLU A 23 2.93 -9.77 -9.82
CA GLU A 23 2.82 -8.60 -8.93
C GLU A 23 2.14 -7.43 -9.64
N ALA A 24 1.66 -6.43 -8.92
CA ALA A 24 1.02 -5.25 -9.50
C ALA A 24 1.96 -4.04 -9.58
N ALA A 25 3.06 -4.03 -8.83
CA ALA A 25 4.00 -2.92 -8.66
C ALA A 25 4.60 -2.39 -9.97
N GLN A 26 4.98 -3.28 -10.90
CA GLN A 26 5.69 -2.88 -12.13
C GLN A 26 4.89 -1.90 -13.01
N GLY A 27 3.55 -1.96 -12.97
CA GLY A 27 2.71 -0.99 -13.67
C GLY A 27 2.94 0.45 -13.19
N VAL A 28 3.13 0.64 -11.89
CA VAL A 28 3.40 1.96 -11.29
C VAL A 28 4.79 2.46 -11.70
N PHE A 29 5.81 1.59 -11.70
CA PHE A 29 7.17 1.99 -12.09
C PHE A 29 7.26 2.38 -13.56
N VAL A 30 6.59 1.64 -14.45
CA VAL A 30 6.52 1.99 -15.89
C VAL A 30 5.87 3.36 -16.11
N GLU A 31 4.78 3.64 -15.39
CA GLU A 31 4.02 4.89 -15.49
C GLU A 31 4.54 6.00 -14.56
N PHE A 32 5.61 5.77 -13.81
CA PHE A 32 6.07 6.68 -12.75
C PHE A 32 6.17 8.14 -13.20
N LYS A 33 6.77 8.38 -14.37
CA LYS A 33 6.97 9.75 -14.86
C LYS A 33 5.65 10.50 -15.03
N ARG A 34 4.67 9.84 -15.65
CA ARG A 34 3.32 10.38 -15.86
C ARG A 34 2.57 10.59 -14.53
N LEU A 35 2.68 9.64 -13.61
CA LEU A 35 2.08 9.74 -12.29
C LEU A 35 2.70 10.88 -11.47
N TYR A 36 4.02 11.05 -11.54
CA TYR A 36 4.74 12.13 -10.89
C TYR A 36 4.31 13.50 -11.42
N GLU A 37 4.16 13.66 -12.73
CA GLU A 37 3.63 14.88 -13.35
C GLU A 37 2.22 15.22 -12.85
N GLN A 38 1.35 14.23 -12.67
CA GLN A 38 0.00 14.41 -12.13
C GLN A 38 0.01 14.93 -10.68
N THR A 39 1.02 14.61 -9.89
CA THR A 39 1.21 15.17 -8.54
C THR A 39 1.83 16.56 -8.54
N ARG A 40 1.94 17.20 -9.72
CA ARG A 40 2.64 18.47 -9.91
C ARG A 40 4.10 18.39 -9.47
N GLU A 41 4.74 17.28 -9.79
CA GLU A 41 6.16 17.01 -9.51
C GLU A 41 6.52 17.11 -8.01
N ARG A 42 5.61 16.71 -7.12
CA ARG A 42 5.82 16.75 -5.68
C ARG A 42 6.16 15.38 -5.12
N LEU A 43 7.12 15.36 -4.20
CA LEU A 43 7.45 14.22 -3.34
C LEU A 43 7.41 14.66 -1.86
N PRO A 44 7.01 13.78 -0.94
CA PRO A 44 6.67 12.36 -1.17
C PRO A 44 5.31 12.20 -1.86
N ALA A 45 5.16 11.09 -2.60
CA ALA A 45 3.91 10.74 -3.29
C ALA A 45 3.70 9.22 -3.28
N GLY A 46 2.47 8.78 -3.05
CA GLY A 46 2.08 7.38 -3.06
C GLY A 46 1.10 7.08 -4.20
N PHE A 47 1.30 5.96 -4.89
CA PHE A 47 0.42 5.48 -5.94
C PHE A 47 -0.04 4.07 -5.59
N ALA A 48 -1.35 3.92 -5.38
CA ALA A 48 -1.95 2.64 -5.03
C ALA A 48 -2.49 1.94 -6.27
N THR A 49 -2.28 0.63 -6.33
CA THR A 49 -2.82 -0.26 -7.35
C THR A 49 -3.60 -1.37 -6.67
N ILE A 50 -4.82 -1.63 -7.16
CA ILE A 50 -5.58 -2.83 -6.80
C ILE A 50 -5.74 -3.65 -8.07
N GLY A 51 -5.34 -4.93 -8.01
CA GLY A 51 -5.41 -5.77 -9.20
C GLY A 51 -5.11 -7.23 -8.92
N HIS A 52 -5.30 -8.04 -9.97
CA HIS A 52 -5.00 -9.46 -9.90
C HIS A 52 -3.53 -9.73 -10.13
N ALA A 53 -2.97 -10.61 -9.32
CA ALA A 53 -1.65 -11.22 -9.51
C ALA A 53 -1.83 -12.73 -9.70
N LEU A 54 -0.94 -13.32 -10.52
CA LEU A 54 -0.97 -14.74 -10.85
C LEU A 54 0.36 -15.39 -10.46
N ARG A 55 0.29 -16.42 -9.61
CA ARG A 55 1.47 -17.20 -9.21
C ARG A 55 1.21 -18.68 -9.42
N ASN A 56 2.17 -19.38 -10.02
CA ASN A 56 2.04 -20.81 -10.27
C ASN A 56 2.30 -21.63 -8.99
N GLU A 57 1.33 -21.60 -8.08
CA GLU A 57 1.38 -22.39 -6.85
C GLU A 57 1.25 -23.89 -7.14
N ILE A 58 2.17 -24.68 -6.59
CA ILE A 58 2.24 -26.13 -6.86
C ILE A 58 1.04 -26.87 -6.25
N SER A 59 0.56 -26.43 -5.09
CA SER A 59 -0.57 -27.08 -4.40
C SER A 59 -1.48 -26.09 -3.70
N PRO A 60 -2.38 -25.41 -4.44
CA PRO A 60 -3.29 -24.42 -3.85
C PRO A 60 -4.48 -25.11 -3.17
N ARG A 61 -4.24 -25.80 -2.04
CA ARG A 61 -5.27 -26.56 -1.28
C ARG A 61 -5.65 -25.91 0.05
N GLN A 62 -5.33 -24.63 0.24
CA GLN A 62 -5.55 -23.91 1.51
C GLN A 62 -6.66 -22.86 1.40
N GLY A 63 -7.67 -23.09 0.55
CA GLY A 63 -8.75 -22.11 0.32
C GLY A 63 -8.18 -20.76 -0.08
N PRO A 64 -8.71 -19.63 0.44
CA PRO A 64 -8.27 -18.28 0.06
C PRO A 64 -6.88 -17.90 0.59
N ILE A 65 -6.25 -18.72 1.44
CA ILE A 65 -4.90 -18.47 1.97
C ILE A 65 -3.83 -18.65 0.89
N ARG A 66 -4.03 -19.58 -0.04
CA ARG A 66 -3.09 -19.87 -1.13
C ARG A 66 -3.82 -20.10 -2.45
N LEU A 67 -3.89 -19.06 -3.27
CA LEU A 67 -4.53 -19.03 -4.58
C LEU A 67 -3.49 -18.90 -5.68
N ARG A 68 -3.82 -19.35 -6.89
CA ARG A 68 -3.01 -19.09 -8.10
C ARG A 68 -3.30 -17.74 -8.72
N GLU A 69 -4.51 -17.26 -8.57
CA GLU A 69 -4.96 -15.92 -8.91
C GLU A 69 -5.54 -15.27 -7.64
N PHE A 70 -5.07 -14.10 -7.28
CA PHE A 70 -5.46 -13.40 -6.06
C PHE A 70 -5.43 -11.90 -6.28
N THR A 71 -6.22 -11.19 -5.49
CA THR A 71 -6.25 -9.74 -5.48
C THR A 71 -5.20 -9.19 -4.53
N ILE A 72 -4.34 -8.33 -5.06
CA ILE A 72 -3.31 -7.61 -4.32
C ILE A 72 -3.59 -6.11 -4.34
N MET A 73 -3.29 -5.44 -3.22
CA MET A 73 -3.36 -4.01 -3.06
C MET A 73 -1.95 -3.52 -2.73
N ASP A 74 -1.28 -2.92 -3.69
CA ASP A 74 0.08 -2.41 -3.56
C ASP A 74 0.06 -0.88 -3.49
N LEU A 75 0.90 -0.32 -2.63
CA LEU A 75 1.19 1.11 -2.55
C LEU A 75 2.68 1.32 -2.82
N GLU A 76 3.00 1.99 -3.91
CA GLU A 76 4.37 2.43 -4.19
C GLU A 76 4.54 3.86 -3.69
N PHE A 77 5.23 4.01 -2.57
CA PHE A 77 5.44 5.31 -1.93
C PHE A 77 6.84 5.84 -2.23
N PHE A 78 6.90 6.89 -3.05
CA PHE A 78 8.12 7.52 -3.54
C PHE A 78 8.53 8.69 -2.67
N PHE A 79 9.81 8.76 -2.29
CA PHE A 79 10.34 9.84 -1.47
C PHE A 79 11.78 10.20 -1.83
N ASP A 80 12.22 11.36 -1.36
CA ASP A 80 13.58 11.86 -1.50
C ASP A 80 14.52 11.16 -0.50
N PRO A 81 15.51 10.36 -0.93
CA PRO A 81 16.42 9.67 -0.01
C PRO A 81 17.28 10.60 0.85
N LYS A 82 17.44 11.87 0.47
CA LYS A 82 18.13 12.88 1.30
C LYS A 82 17.21 13.48 2.38
N ILE A 83 15.90 13.26 2.27
CA ILE A 83 14.89 13.70 3.25
C ILE A 83 14.04 12.49 3.61
N PRO A 84 14.64 11.48 4.28
CA PRO A 84 13.95 10.23 4.56
C PRO A 84 12.95 10.30 5.70
N LYS A 85 12.86 11.47 6.37
CA LYS A 85 11.99 11.67 7.53
C LYS A 85 10.52 11.69 7.14
N CYS A 86 9.69 11.06 7.96
CA CYS A 86 8.25 11.06 7.86
C CYS A 86 7.67 12.15 8.78
N PRO A 87 7.14 13.26 8.23
CA PRO A 87 6.56 14.32 9.07
C PRO A 87 5.29 13.89 9.81
N LEU A 88 4.70 12.74 9.44
CA LEU A 88 3.52 12.16 10.08
C LEU A 88 3.87 11.12 11.15
N LEU A 89 5.15 10.86 11.40
CA LEU A 89 5.58 9.83 12.34
C LEU A 89 5.05 10.09 13.75
N ASP A 90 4.93 11.36 14.15
CA ASP A 90 4.42 11.77 15.46
C ASP A 90 2.96 11.32 15.71
N GLU A 91 2.16 11.11 14.65
CA GLU A 91 0.79 10.60 14.78
C GLU A 91 0.70 9.13 15.23
N VAL A 92 1.80 8.41 15.10
CA VAL A 92 1.90 6.95 15.41
C VAL A 92 3.07 6.61 16.31
N ARG A 93 3.86 7.60 16.76
CA ARG A 93 5.13 7.40 17.47
C ARG A 93 5.05 6.51 18.72
N ASP A 94 3.96 6.61 19.46
CA ASP A 94 3.75 5.91 20.73
C ASP A 94 3.00 4.57 20.53
N GLU A 95 2.65 4.21 19.29
CA GLU A 95 2.05 2.92 19.01
C GLU A 95 3.05 1.79 19.16
N THR A 96 2.62 0.74 19.83
CA THR A 96 3.44 -0.46 20.03
C THR A 96 3.37 -1.34 18.78
N LEU A 97 4.53 -1.78 18.31
CA LEU A 97 4.67 -2.82 17.29
C LEU A 97 5.26 -4.08 17.93
N ARG A 98 4.79 -5.25 17.52
CA ARG A 98 5.32 -6.55 17.89
C ARG A 98 6.21 -7.04 16.75
N LEU A 99 7.54 -6.98 16.94
CA LEU A 99 8.54 -7.27 15.90
C LEU A 99 9.27 -8.57 16.21
N LEU A 100 9.21 -9.53 15.30
CA LEU A 100 10.07 -10.72 15.36
C LEU A 100 11.27 -10.49 14.43
N LEU A 101 12.36 -10.02 15.02
CA LEU A 101 13.55 -9.56 14.28
C LEU A 101 14.42 -10.73 13.81
N VAL A 102 15.19 -10.53 12.75
CA VAL A 102 16.15 -11.51 12.20
C VAL A 102 17.08 -12.06 13.27
N LYS A 103 17.63 -11.19 14.17
CA LYS A 103 18.52 -11.61 15.25
C LYS A 103 17.86 -12.61 16.21
N ASP A 104 16.57 -12.40 16.52
CA ASP A 104 15.82 -13.24 17.44
C ASP A 104 15.41 -14.55 16.76
N ARG A 105 15.00 -14.49 15.50
CA ARG A 105 14.73 -15.67 14.66
C ARG A 105 15.98 -16.56 14.49
N ALA A 106 17.14 -15.95 14.27
CA ALA A 106 18.40 -16.66 14.12
C ALA A 106 18.83 -17.40 15.42
N SER A 107 18.44 -16.89 16.61
CA SER A 107 18.66 -17.55 17.89
C SER A 107 17.60 -18.62 18.22
N GLY A 108 16.60 -18.82 17.34
CA GLY A 108 15.49 -19.76 17.56
C GLY A 108 14.34 -19.19 18.39
N SER A 109 14.38 -17.91 18.76
CA SER A 109 13.26 -17.26 19.45
C SER A 109 12.05 -17.13 18.53
N LYS A 110 10.87 -17.37 19.10
CA LYS A 110 9.56 -17.15 18.47
C LYS A 110 8.77 -16.03 19.16
N ALA A 111 9.36 -15.37 20.14
CA ALA A 111 8.73 -14.28 20.88
C ALA A 111 9.08 -12.94 20.22
N PRO A 112 8.07 -12.15 19.80
CA PRO A 112 8.31 -10.82 19.27
C PRO A 112 8.78 -9.88 20.38
N VAL A 113 9.59 -8.90 20.02
CA VAL A 113 9.87 -7.76 20.90
C VAL A 113 8.75 -6.73 20.74
N GLU A 114 8.26 -6.20 21.86
CA GLU A 114 7.27 -5.11 21.87
C GLU A 114 8.01 -3.78 22.04
N VAL A 115 7.86 -2.89 21.08
CA VAL A 115 8.51 -1.58 21.06
C VAL A 115 7.56 -0.56 20.44
N THR A 116 7.70 0.70 20.84
CA THR A 116 6.99 1.79 20.15
C THR A 116 7.58 2.03 18.76
N VAL A 117 6.81 2.68 17.90
CA VAL A 117 7.25 3.06 16.53
C VAL A 117 8.53 3.91 16.61
N SER A 118 8.57 4.90 17.53
CA SER A 118 9.76 5.73 17.72
C SER A 118 10.97 4.92 18.18
N GLU A 119 10.80 4.04 19.15
CA GLU A 119 11.88 3.15 19.62
C GLU A 119 12.37 2.20 18.53
N ALA A 120 11.47 1.66 17.68
CA ALA A 120 11.83 0.77 16.59
C ALA A 120 12.76 1.45 15.57
N VAL A 121 12.49 2.73 15.26
CA VAL A 121 13.34 3.55 14.38
C VAL A 121 14.65 3.94 15.08
N GLU A 122 14.59 4.43 16.31
CA GLU A 122 15.77 4.86 17.09
C GLU A 122 16.76 3.71 17.34
N LYS A 123 16.24 2.51 17.61
CA LYS A 123 17.06 1.29 17.82
C LYS A 123 17.53 0.67 16.49
N GLY A 124 17.12 1.22 15.34
CA GLY A 124 17.46 0.70 14.02
C GLY A 124 16.82 -0.66 13.69
N TYR A 125 15.72 -1.02 14.38
CA TYR A 125 14.95 -2.22 14.05
C TYR A 125 14.19 -2.03 12.74
N ILE A 126 13.73 -0.81 12.48
CA ILE A 126 13.15 -0.40 11.20
C ILE A 126 14.02 0.74 10.64
N LEU A 127 14.54 0.55 9.43
CA LEU A 127 15.53 1.47 8.83
C LEU A 127 14.92 2.80 8.41
N MET A 128 13.65 2.80 8.00
CA MET A 128 12.99 3.97 7.40
C MET A 128 11.76 4.39 8.19
N GLU A 129 11.67 5.67 8.55
CA GLU A 129 10.51 6.24 9.25
C GLU A 129 9.21 6.02 8.46
N TRP A 130 9.23 6.14 7.13
CA TRP A 130 8.07 5.85 6.27
C TRP A 130 7.61 4.40 6.35
N GLN A 131 8.56 3.45 6.43
CA GLN A 131 8.21 2.03 6.59
C GLN A 131 7.54 1.79 7.94
N ALA A 132 8.09 2.37 9.03
CA ALA A 132 7.51 2.28 10.37
C ALA A 132 6.12 2.90 10.44
N PHE A 133 5.91 4.05 9.80
CA PHE A 133 4.62 4.73 9.69
C PHE A 133 3.57 3.83 9.02
N PHE A 134 3.89 3.26 7.85
CA PHE A 134 2.96 2.37 7.16
C PHE A 134 2.69 1.06 7.91
N MET A 135 3.68 0.51 8.63
CA MET A 135 3.46 -0.66 9.49
C MET A 135 2.49 -0.34 10.64
N ALA A 136 2.58 0.84 11.24
CA ALA A 136 1.62 1.28 12.26
C ALA A 136 0.20 1.46 11.69
N LEU A 137 0.07 2.08 10.52
CA LEU A 137 -1.23 2.20 9.83
C LEU A 137 -1.82 0.82 9.50
N ALA A 138 -0.99 -0.11 9.04
CA ALA A 138 -1.43 -1.48 8.74
C ALA A 138 -1.87 -2.24 9.99
N LYS A 139 -1.20 -2.05 11.11
CA LYS A 139 -1.63 -2.58 12.41
C LYS A 139 -3.04 -2.08 12.75
N ARG A 140 -3.28 -0.77 12.67
CA ARG A 140 -4.61 -0.16 12.89
C ARG A 140 -5.66 -0.73 11.95
N PHE A 141 -5.30 -0.86 10.67
CA PHE A 141 -6.19 -1.42 9.65
C PHE A 141 -6.60 -2.86 9.99
N VAL A 142 -5.67 -3.71 10.36
CA VAL A 142 -5.95 -5.12 10.74
C VAL A 142 -6.79 -5.19 12.02
N ILE A 143 -6.55 -4.30 13.01
CA ILE A 143 -7.44 -4.15 14.19
C ILE A 143 -8.86 -3.75 13.74
N GLY A 144 -8.97 -2.83 12.78
CA GLY A 144 -10.24 -2.40 12.19
C GLY A 144 -11.01 -3.54 11.50
N LEU A 145 -10.33 -4.61 11.07
CA LEU A 145 -10.96 -5.84 10.57
C LEU A 145 -11.46 -6.77 11.67
N GLY A 146 -11.25 -6.44 12.95
CA GLY A 146 -11.68 -7.21 14.10
C GLY A 146 -10.61 -8.12 14.72
N VAL A 147 -9.36 -8.03 14.27
CA VAL A 147 -8.23 -8.81 14.81
C VAL A 147 -7.72 -8.18 16.10
N PRO A 148 -7.62 -8.92 17.23
CA PRO A 148 -6.98 -8.42 18.45
C PRO A 148 -5.51 -8.07 18.25
N ASP A 149 -5.01 -7.09 18.99
CA ASP A 149 -3.63 -6.61 18.87
C ASP A 149 -2.59 -7.71 19.13
N ASP A 150 -2.85 -8.60 20.09
CA ASP A 150 -1.98 -9.73 20.43
C ASP A 150 -2.00 -10.88 19.40
N LYS A 151 -2.87 -10.81 18.42
CA LYS A 151 -3.03 -11.79 17.33
C LYS A 151 -2.39 -11.37 16.02
N GLN A 152 -1.55 -10.36 16.03
CA GLN A 152 -0.77 -9.91 14.89
C GLN A 152 0.65 -9.52 15.29
N TRP A 153 1.57 -9.64 14.37
CA TRP A 153 2.96 -9.22 14.52
C TRP A 153 3.59 -8.90 13.16
N PHE A 154 4.83 -8.41 13.18
CA PHE A 154 5.64 -8.19 11.99
C PHE A 154 6.90 -9.03 12.07
N ILE A 155 7.14 -9.85 11.04
CA ILE A 155 8.33 -10.71 10.94
C ILE A 155 9.32 -10.06 9.99
N GLU A 156 10.52 -9.76 10.48
CA GLU A 156 11.62 -9.32 9.63
C GLU A 156 12.16 -10.49 8.79
N LYS A 157 12.27 -10.27 7.48
CA LYS A 157 12.76 -11.28 6.53
C LYS A 157 14.28 -11.43 6.60
N PHE A 158 14.77 -12.67 6.62
CA PHE A 158 16.18 -12.95 6.36
C PHE A 158 16.59 -12.50 4.97
N GLN A 159 17.88 -12.27 4.74
CA GLN A 159 18.39 -11.81 3.45
C GLN A 159 17.98 -12.73 2.29
N TRP A 160 17.92 -14.04 2.52
CA TRP A 160 17.52 -15.04 1.51
C TRP A 160 15.99 -15.20 1.34
N GLU A 161 15.18 -14.67 2.27
CA GLU A 161 13.72 -14.63 2.17
C GLU A 161 13.23 -13.36 1.46
N ARG A 162 14.04 -12.31 1.50
CA ARG A 162 13.69 -11.03 0.88
C ARG A 162 13.75 -11.12 -0.64
N ALA A 163 12.88 -10.37 -1.29
CA ALA A 163 13.03 -10.11 -2.72
C ALA A 163 14.36 -9.38 -2.99
N HIS A 164 14.95 -9.64 -4.13
CA HIS A 164 16.28 -9.12 -4.49
C HIS A 164 16.37 -7.58 -4.53
N TYR A 165 15.25 -6.90 -4.67
CA TYR A 165 15.14 -5.45 -4.64
C TYR A 165 14.98 -4.86 -3.22
N SER A 166 14.73 -5.66 -2.21
CA SER A 166 14.41 -5.18 -0.86
C SER A 166 15.66 -5.15 0.04
N VAL A 167 15.99 -4.00 0.58
CA VAL A 167 17.06 -3.82 1.58
C VAL A 167 16.59 -4.28 2.96
N GLN A 168 15.34 -3.97 3.33
CA GLN A 168 14.67 -4.48 4.52
C GLN A 168 13.22 -4.80 4.18
N GLY A 169 12.73 -5.95 4.64
CA GLY A 169 11.35 -6.38 4.44
C GLY A 169 10.77 -6.97 5.72
N PHE A 170 9.50 -6.65 5.96
CA PHE A 170 8.69 -7.24 7.03
C PHE A 170 7.43 -7.84 6.42
N ASP A 171 7.01 -9.00 6.93
CA ASP A 171 5.68 -9.52 6.70
C ASP A 171 4.82 -9.27 7.94
N GLN A 172 3.62 -8.73 7.75
CA GLN A 172 2.61 -8.71 8.79
C GLN A 172 1.86 -10.04 8.78
N GLU A 173 1.89 -10.73 9.89
CA GLU A 173 1.16 -11.98 10.05
C GLU A 173 0.05 -11.84 11.09
N VAL A 174 -1.02 -12.59 10.85
CA VAL A 174 -2.18 -12.71 11.73
C VAL A 174 -2.35 -14.17 12.12
N HIS A 175 -2.64 -14.44 13.39
CA HIS A 175 -2.92 -15.78 13.89
C HIS A 175 -4.39 -16.16 13.66
N LEU A 176 -4.61 -17.24 12.95
CA LEU A 176 -5.93 -17.84 12.72
C LEU A 176 -6.03 -19.19 13.45
N ASP A 177 -7.21 -19.52 13.95
CA ASP A 177 -7.41 -20.79 14.65
C ASP A 177 -7.17 -22.01 13.76
N ARG A 178 -7.59 -21.92 12.52
CA ARG A 178 -7.44 -23.02 11.56
C ARG A 178 -6.04 -23.14 10.96
N TRP A 179 -5.37 -22.00 10.69
CA TRP A 179 -4.17 -21.97 9.86
C TRP A 179 -2.90 -21.58 10.62
N GLY A 180 -3.01 -21.15 11.90
CA GLY A 180 -1.92 -20.54 12.63
C GLY A 180 -1.57 -19.16 12.08
N TRP A 181 -0.28 -18.80 12.13
CA TRP A 181 0.19 -17.53 11.62
C TRP A 181 0.22 -17.52 10.10
N ILE A 182 -0.43 -16.54 9.50
CA ILE A 182 -0.46 -16.32 8.05
C ILE A 182 -0.05 -14.90 7.71
N GLU A 183 0.73 -14.74 6.65
CA GLU A 183 1.07 -13.45 6.07
C GLU A 183 -0.17 -12.81 5.42
N VAL A 184 -0.46 -11.56 5.78
CA VAL A 184 -1.56 -10.75 5.22
C VAL A 184 -1.08 -9.52 4.49
N ALA A 185 0.10 -9.00 4.84
CA ALA A 185 0.72 -7.86 4.19
C ALA A 185 2.25 -7.95 4.23
N GLY A 186 2.91 -7.28 3.30
CA GLY A 186 4.36 -7.14 3.23
C GLY A 186 4.77 -5.67 3.21
N PHE A 187 5.94 -5.35 3.76
CA PHE A 187 6.49 -3.98 3.82
C PHE A 187 7.94 -4.02 3.38
N ASN A 188 8.23 -3.50 2.19
CA ASN A 188 9.56 -3.54 1.60
C ASN A 188 10.15 -2.15 1.43
N TYR A 189 11.40 -1.99 1.83
CA TYR A 189 12.21 -0.85 1.41
C TYR A 189 12.97 -1.22 0.14
N ARG A 190 12.47 -0.79 -1.02
CA ARG A 190 12.94 -1.15 -2.37
C ARG A 190 14.10 -0.28 -2.86
N THR A 191 14.40 0.83 -2.19
CA THR A 191 15.35 1.86 -2.65
C THR A 191 14.93 2.43 -4.02
N ASP A 192 15.89 2.69 -4.89
CA ASP A 192 15.68 3.14 -6.28
C ASP A 192 15.84 2.00 -7.30
N TYR A 193 15.80 0.75 -6.84
CA TYR A 193 16.11 -0.43 -7.62
C TYR A 193 15.29 -0.54 -8.91
N ASP A 194 13.96 -0.47 -8.80
CA ASP A 194 13.06 -0.66 -9.94
C ASP A 194 13.19 0.49 -10.95
N LEU A 195 13.20 1.74 -10.48
CA LEU A 195 13.36 2.89 -11.36
C LEU A 195 14.69 2.87 -12.11
N LYS A 196 15.78 2.49 -11.44
CA LYS A 196 17.08 2.32 -12.10
C LYS A 196 17.07 1.20 -13.14
N GLY A 197 16.44 0.07 -12.83
CA GLY A 197 16.25 -1.03 -13.78
C GLY A 197 15.51 -0.58 -15.02
N HIS A 198 14.37 0.07 -14.85
CA HIS A 198 13.58 0.62 -15.97
C HIS A 198 14.35 1.68 -16.76
N MET A 199 15.11 2.56 -16.11
CA MET A 199 15.98 3.54 -16.80
C MET A 199 17.03 2.86 -17.68
N THR A 200 17.67 1.80 -17.17
CA THR A 200 18.70 1.06 -17.89
C THR A 200 18.17 0.35 -19.12
N GLU A 201 17.02 -0.33 -18.97
CA GLU A 201 16.43 -1.11 -20.06
C GLU A 201 15.70 -0.25 -21.12
N SER A 202 15.03 0.83 -20.69
CA SER A 202 14.24 1.68 -21.59
C SER A 202 15.00 2.88 -22.16
N GLY A 203 16.10 3.28 -21.52
CA GLY A 203 16.81 4.53 -21.82
C GLY A 203 16.05 5.80 -21.39
N VAL A 204 14.88 5.67 -20.76
CA VAL A 204 14.07 6.80 -20.31
C VAL A 204 14.57 7.34 -18.98
N ASP A 205 14.88 8.64 -18.89
CA ASP A 205 15.28 9.28 -17.64
C ASP A 205 14.09 9.41 -16.68
N MET A 206 14.10 8.65 -15.57
CA MET A 206 13.09 8.69 -14.51
C MET A 206 13.54 9.50 -13.29
N ARG A 207 14.66 10.20 -13.38
CA ARG A 207 15.09 11.10 -12.31
C ARG A 207 14.14 12.27 -12.18
N VAL A 208 13.84 12.62 -10.93
CA VAL A 208 13.06 13.80 -10.60
C VAL A 208 13.96 14.99 -10.30
N PHE A 209 13.47 16.19 -10.54
CA PHE A 209 14.18 17.42 -10.21
C PHE A 209 13.58 18.05 -8.95
N LYS A 210 14.42 18.40 -8.00
CA LYS A 210 14.04 19.18 -6.84
C LYS A 210 14.78 20.50 -6.86
N SER A 211 14.04 21.60 -6.95
CA SER A 211 14.62 22.94 -6.83
C SER A 211 15.15 23.19 -5.42
N ASP A 212 16.25 23.90 -5.35
CA ASP A 212 16.82 24.42 -4.10
C ASP A 212 16.80 25.93 -4.20
N GLU A 213 16.01 26.59 -3.34
CA GLU A 213 15.89 28.06 -3.32
C GLU A 213 17.21 28.77 -3.00
N LYS A 214 18.12 28.10 -2.29
CA LYS A 214 19.41 28.66 -1.92
C LYS A 214 20.49 28.49 -2.98
N GLY A 215 20.26 27.62 -4.00
CA GLY A 215 21.26 27.26 -4.99
C GLY A 215 22.57 26.72 -4.39
N THR A 216 23.13 25.73 -4.98
CA THR A 216 24.47 25.23 -4.59
C THR A 216 25.46 25.66 -5.67
N VAL A 217 26.47 26.43 -5.30
CA VAL A 217 27.54 26.79 -6.24
C VAL A 217 28.49 25.60 -6.36
N LYS A 218 28.48 24.96 -7.51
CA LYS A 218 29.45 23.90 -7.85
C LYS A 218 30.48 24.44 -8.80
N THR A 219 31.74 24.00 -8.63
CA THR A 219 32.77 24.26 -9.63
C THR A 219 32.71 23.14 -10.67
N GLU A 220 32.18 23.45 -11.83
CA GLU A 220 32.21 22.55 -12.98
C GLU A 220 33.58 22.69 -13.67
N VAL A 221 34.21 21.55 -13.91
CA VAL A 221 35.47 21.51 -14.63
C VAL A 221 35.20 20.93 -16.00
N VAL A 222 35.34 21.73 -17.04
CA VAL A 222 35.08 21.35 -18.43
C VAL A 222 36.38 21.25 -19.19
N VAL A 223 36.58 20.15 -19.88
CA VAL A 223 37.69 19.94 -20.80
C VAL A 223 37.25 20.47 -22.17
N LYS A 224 37.95 21.50 -22.63
CA LYS A 224 37.67 22.11 -23.94
C LYS A 224 38.83 21.84 -24.89
N PRO A 225 38.61 21.11 -25.99
CA PRO A 225 39.62 20.92 -27.02
C PRO A 225 40.02 22.25 -27.67
N VAL A 226 41.31 22.49 -27.82
CA VAL A 226 41.84 23.67 -28.52
C VAL A 226 41.90 23.33 -30.02
N THR A 227 40.82 23.62 -30.73
CA THR A 227 40.61 23.21 -32.13
C THR A 227 41.74 23.67 -33.04
N ALA A 228 42.29 24.85 -32.80
CA ALA A 228 43.43 25.40 -33.55
C ALA A 228 44.72 24.55 -33.43
N LYS A 229 44.83 23.72 -32.39
CA LYS A 229 45.98 22.84 -32.17
C LYS A 229 45.68 21.36 -32.43
N ILE A 230 44.42 20.96 -32.23
CA ILE A 230 43.99 19.58 -32.48
C ILE A 230 43.82 19.34 -33.99
N GLY A 231 43.20 20.24 -34.72
CA GLY A 231 42.99 20.06 -36.17
C GLY A 231 44.29 19.81 -36.97
N PRO A 232 45.32 20.63 -36.82
CA PRO A 232 46.61 20.36 -37.51
C PRO A 232 47.32 19.11 -37.05
N ALA A 233 47.15 18.68 -35.78
CA ALA A 233 47.81 17.52 -35.21
C ALA A 233 47.18 16.17 -35.60
N PHE A 234 45.84 16.13 -35.71
CA PHE A 234 45.07 14.90 -35.90
C PHE A 234 44.32 14.82 -37.24
N LYS A 235 44.24 15.92 -37.99
CA LYS A 235 43.66 15.99 -39.39
C LYS A 235 42.28 15.31 -39.47
N GLU A 236 42.22 14.17 -40.17
CA GLU A 236 40.98 13.40 -40.37
C GLU A 236 40.38 12.79 -39.10
N GLU A 237 41.22 12.57 -38.06
CA GLU A 237 40.86 11.97 -36.81
C GLU A 237 40.42 13.00 -35.76
N THR A 238 40.35 14.29 -36.12
CA THR A 238 39.99 15.41 -35.22
C THR A 238 38.64 15.24 -34.53
N GLU A 239 37.63 14.72 -35.24
CA GLU A 239 36.29 14.50 -34.65
C GLU A 239 36.31 13.39 -33.61
N GLU A 240 37.05 12.29 -33.86
CA GLU A 240 37.20 11.19 -32.92
C GLU A 240 37.90 11.63 -31.64
N VAL A 241 39.04 12.32 -31.77
CA VAL A 241 39.83 12.86 -30.64
C VAL A 241 38.95 13.83 -29.83
N THR A 242 38.23 14.72 -30.46
CA THR A 242 37.34 15.67 -29.81
C THR A 242 36.22 14.96 -29.07
N GLY A 243 35.63 13.91 -29.65
CA GLY A 243 34.59 13.08 -29.05
C GLY A 243 35.11 12.32 -27.80
N ILE A 244 36.36 11.83 -27.83
CA ILE A 244 37.01 11.20 -26.66
C ILE A 244 37.20 12.24 -25.56
N LEU A 245 37.80 13.38 -25.90
CA LEU A 245 38.10 14.47 -24.93
C LEU A 245 36.85 15.03 -24.25
N ALA A 246 35.71 15.03 -24.92
CA ALA A 246 34.45 15.49 -24.33
C ALA A 246 33.92 14.57 -23.21
N ARG A 247 34.45 13.35 -23.09
CA ARG A 247 34.03 12.33 -22.10
C ARG A 247 35.07 12.07 -21.01
N VAL A 248 36.27 12.63 -21.13
CA VAL A 248 37.39 12.40 -20.19
C VAL A 248 37.20 13.25 -18.94
N ASP A 249 37.46 12.65 -17.77
CA ASP A 249 37.50 13.39 -16.50
C ASP A 249 38.70 14.35 -16.48
N ALA A 250 38.44 15.61 -16.21
CA ALA A 250 39.50 16.65 -16.16
C ALA A 250 40.61 16.36 -15.14
N ARG A 251 40.30 15.64 -14.04
CA ARG A 251 41.27 15.24 -13.04
C ARG A 251 42.23 14.17 -13.57
N GLU A 252 41.71 13.23 -14.36
CA GLU A 252 42.48 12.22 -15.02
C GLU A 252 43.49 12.84 -15.99
N LEU A 253 43.01 13.80 -16.81
CA LEU A 253 43.85 14.59 -17.70
C LEU A 253 44.95 15.37 -16.95
N GLU A 254 44.61 16.09 -15.91
CA GLU A 254 45.58 16.86 -15.10
C GLU A 254 46.65 15.95 -14.48
N ASN A 255 46.22 14.78 -13.98
CA ASN A 255 47.17 13.83 -13.39
C ASN A 255 48.12 13.24 -14.43
N ALA A 256 47.59 12.89 -15.61
CA ALA A 256 48.42 12.38 -16.71
C ALA A 256 49.37 13.43 -17.23
N PHE A 257 48.94 14.68 -17.36
CA PHE A 257 49.82 15.78 -17.77
C PHE A 257 50.94 16.03 -16.75
N LYS A 258 50.65 15.92 -15.44
CA LYS A 258 51.65 16.09 -14.38
C LYS A 258 52.66 14.93 -14.30
N SER A 259 52.18 13.70 -14.52
CA SER A 259 52.99 12.50 -14.34
C SER A 259 53.86 12.13 -15.54
N GLN A 260 53.33 12.28 -16.77
CA GLN A 260 53.97 11.82 -17.99
C GLN A 260 54.01 12.85 -19.12
N GLY A 261 53.47 14.05 -18.88
CA GLY A 261 53.52 15.16 -19.83
C GLY A 261 52.50 15.07 -20.98
N PHE A 262 51.70 14.02 -21.05
CA PHE A 262 50.66 13.82 -22.06
C PHE A 262 49.54 12.94 -21.52
N TYR A 263 48.39 12.93 -22.19
CA TYR A 263 47.29 12.00 -21.94
C TYR A 263 47.15 11.02 -23.10
N GLN A 264 47.05 9.72 -22.84
CA GLN A 264 46.80 8.71 -23.86
C GLN A 264 45.33 8.47 -24.02
N ALA A 265 44.73 8.92 -25.14
CA ALA A 265 43.34 8.77 -25.48
C ALA A 265 43.17 7.70 -26.58
N GLY A 266 43.08 6.43 -26.22
CA GLY A 266 43.15 5.34 -27.17
C GLY A 266 44.52 5.29 -27.86
N GLU A 267 44.57 5.42 -29.18
CA GLU A 267 45.80 5.50 -29.96
C GLU A 267 46.42 6.89 -30.01
N PHE A 268 45.70 7.92 -29.55
CA PHE A 268 46.08 9.32 -29.67
C PHE A 268 46.79 9.83 -28.44
N ARG A 269 47.90 10.55 -28.66
CA ARG A 269 48.67 11.23 -27.63
C ARG A 269 48.28 12.71 -27.57
N ILE A 270 47.62 13.11 -26.48
CA ILE A 270 47.14 14.48 -26.27
C ILE A 270 48.15 15.24 -25.41
N LEU A 271 48.56 16.41 -25.88
CA LEU A 271 49.46 17.31 -25.17
C LEU A 271 48.72 18.36 -24.37
N PRO A 272 49.27 18.90 -23.27
CA PRO A 272 48.61 19.91 -22.45
C PRO A 272 48.12 21.12 -23.22
N GLU A 273 48.83 21.55 -24.22
CA GLU A 273 48.51 22.72 -25.08
C GLU A 273 47.37 22.48 -26.04
N GLN A 274 46.93 21.24 -26.23
CA GLN A 274 45.82 20.87 -27.09
C GLN A 274 44.46 20.89 -26.36
N VAL A 275 44.48 21.12 -25.04
CA VAL A 275 43.32 21.10 -24.18
C VAL A 275 43.32 22.28 -23.23
N GLU A 276 42.19 22.92 -23.06
CA GLU A 276 41.94 23.94 -22.05
C GLU A 276 41.02 23.36 -20.97
N ILE A 277 41.46 23.41 -19.70
CA ILE A 277 40.66 22.99 -18.56
C ILE A 277 40.03 24.24 -17.93
N ILE A 278 38.74 24.40 -18.18
CA ILE A 278 37.96 25.56 -17.73
C ILE A 278 37.27 25.19 -16.43
N ARG A 279 37.51 25.96 -15.38
CA ARG A 279 36.80 25.90 -14.11
C ARG A 279 35.80 27.05 -14.02
N ARG A 280 34.51 26.70 -14.13
CA ARG A 280 33.46 27.70 -13.99
C ARG A 280 32.59 27.39 -12.77
N LYS A 281 32.22 28.45 -12.05
CA LYS A 281 31.22 28.34 -10.98
C LYS A 281 29.84 28.29 -11.64
N VAL A 282 29.14 27.17 -11.47
CA VAL A 282 27.76 27.00 -11.93
C VAL A 282 26.89 27.00 -10.71
N GLU A 283 25.91 27.89 -10.69
CA GLU A 283 24.85 27.88 -9.68
C GLU A 283 23.83 26.81 -10.05
N GLU A 284 23.84 25.71 -9.30
CA GLU A 284 22.86 24.63 -9.47
C GLU A 284 21.64 24.94 -8.60
N LYS A 285 20.55 25.38 -9.23
CA LYS A 285 19.30 25.76 -8.55
C LYS A 285 18.46 24.57 -8.10
N GLY A 286 19.03 23.37 -8.03
CA GLY A 286 18.37 22.17 -7.64
C GLY A 286 19.19 20.92 -7.94
N ARG A 287 18.60 19.74 -7.70
CA ARG A 287 19.26 18.46 -7.96
C ARG A 287 18.33 17.46 -8.64
N ARG A 288 18.89 16.62 -9.49
CA ARG A 288 18.22 15.44 -10.04
C ARG A 288 18.59 14.22 -9.24
N PHE A 289 17.61 13.35 -8.95
CA PHE A 289 17.83 12.10 -8.24
C PHE A 289 16.77 11.07 -8.62
N VAL A 290 17.04 9.81 -8.38
CA VAL A 290 16.06 8.74 -8.47
C VAL A 290 15.40 8.61 -7.10
N PRO A 291 14.06 8.69 -6.99
CA PRO A 291 13.37 8.51 -5.71
C PRO A 291 13.58 7.10 -5.16
N HIS A 292 13.56 7.00 -3.84
CA HIS A 292 13.46 5.70 -3.16
C HIS A 292 12.01 5.34 -2.91
N VAL A 293 11.75 4.04 -2.73
CA VAL A 293 10.40 3.49 -2.62
C VAL A 293 10.24 2.67 -1.34
N ILE A 294 9.15 2.91 -0.63
CA ILE A 294 8.57 1.99 0.36
C ILE A 294 7.31 1.38 -0.26
N GLU A 295 7.19 0.07 -0.17
CA GLU A 295 6.08 -0.71 -0.69
C GLU A 295 5.34 -1.43 0.43
N PRO A 296 4.23 -0.92 0.93
CA PRO A 296 3.20 -1.69 1.60
C PRO A 296 2.36 -2.47 0.57
N SER A 297 2.22 -3.78 0.79
CA SER A 297 1.48 -4.69 -0.10
C SER A 297 0.54 -5.57 0.71
N PHE A 298 -0.72 -5.67 0.31
CA PHE A 298 -1.77 -6.35 1.07
C PHE A 298 -2.47 -7.41 0.21
N GLY A 299 -2.62 -8.61 0.76
CA GLY A 299 -3.40 -9.69 0.15
C GLY A 299 -4.89 -9.55 0.48
N SER A 300 -5.71 -9.01 -0.44
CA SER A 300 -7.13 -8.74 -0.22
C SER A 300 -7.92 -9.99 0.15
N ASP A 301 -7.69 -11.11 -0.55
CA ASP A 301 -8.39 -12.37 -0.30
C ASP A 301 -8.10 -12.93 1.11
N ARG A 302 -6.83 -12.85 1.54
CA ARG A 302 -6.43 -13.27 2.90
C ARG A 302 -7.06 -12.37 3.96
N LEU A 303 -7.04 -11.05 3.79
CA LEU A 303 -7.64 -10.09 4.70
C LEU A 303 -9.16 -10.27 4.80
N THR A 304 -9.83 -10.55 3.69
CA THR A 304 -11.26 -10.89 3.68
C THR A 304 -11.54 -12.15 4.50
N TYR A 305 -10.73 -13.20 4.31
CA TYR A 305 -10.88 -14.44 5.10
C TYR A 305 -10.61 -14.17 6.59
N VAL A 306 -9.57 -13.39 6.92
CA VAL A 306 -9.27 -12.97 8.30
C VAL A 306 -10.46 -12.28 8.94
N ALA A 307 -11.03 -11.28 8.27
CA ALA A 307 -12.20 -10.54 8.77
C ALA A 307 -13.40 -11.48 9.03
N LEU A 308 -13.64 -12.45 8.13
CA LEU A 308 -14.73 -13.43 8.29
C LEU A 308 -14.46 -14.41 9.44
N GLU A 309 -13.21 -14.91 9.60
CA GLU A 309 -12.88 -15.87 10.66
C GLU A 309 -13.01 -15.22 12.05
N TYR A 310 -12.50 -13.99 12.22
CA TYR A 310 -12.64 -13.25 13.48
C TYR A 310 -14.06 -12.80 13.79
N ALA A 311 -14.85 -12.51 12.74
CA ALA A 311 -16.26 -12.13 12.91
C ALA A 311 -17.17 -13.31 13.23
N TYR A 312 -16.81 -14.54 12.80
CA TYR A 312 -17.67 -15.70 12.95
C TYR A 312 -17.81 -16.09 14.41
N THR A 313 -19.06 -16.25 14.85
CA THR A 313 -19.41 -16.78 16.18
C THR A 313 -20.73 -17.55 16.12
N ALA A 314 -20.93 -18.41 17.10
CA ALA A 314 -22.19 -19.11 17.30
C ALA A 314 -22.86 -18.61 18.59
N LYS A 315 -24.13 -18.18 18.48
CA LYS A 315 -24.92 -17.70 19.62
C LYS A 315 -26.28 -18.42 19.64
N LYS A 316 -26.52 -19.19 20.69
CA LYS A 316 -27.75 -20.03 20.85
C LYS A 316 -28.05 -20.89 19.62
N GLY A 317 -27.01 -21.53 19.05
CA GLY A 317 -27.13 -22.42 17.90
C GLY A 317 -27.32 -21.71 16.54
N ARG A 318 -27.17 -20.39 16.47
CA ARG A 318 -27.20 -19.60 15.23
C ARG A 318 -25.83 -19.08 14.89
N ALA A 319 -25.46 -19.09 13.61
CA ALA A 319 -24.30 -18.38 13.11
C ALA A 319 -24.53 -16.87 13.18
N VAL A 320 -23.54 -16.13 13.63
CA VAL A 320 -23.53 -14.66 13.68
C VAL A 320 -22.16 -14.18 13.18
N LEU A 321 -22.14 -13.30 12.19
CA LEU A 321 -20.94 -12.61 11.76
C LEU A 321 -20.85 -11.26 12.47
N LYS A 322 -19.95 -11.15 13.46
CA LYS A 322 -19.70 -9.91 14.21
C LYS A 322 -18.72 -8.99 13.48
N LEU A 323 -18.97 -8.73 12.19
CA LEU A 323 -18.16 -7.77 11.43
C LEU A 323 -18.15 -6.41 12.13
N PRO A 324 -17.00 -5.72 12.20
CA PRO A 324 -16.96 -4.32 12.57
C PRO A 324 -17.97 -3.50 11.74
N ARG A 325 -18.58 -2.49 12.34
CA ARG A 325 -19.71 -1.76 11.77
C ARG A 325 -19.38 -1.07 10.44
N ASP A 326 -18.18 -0.57 10.33
CA ASP A 326 -17.64 0.19 9.20
C ASP A 326 -17.26 -0.68 7.99
N ILE A 327 -17.09 -1.99 8.18
CA ILE A 327 -16.83 -2.94 7.09
C ILE A 327 -18.00 -3.87 6.80
N ALA A 328 -19.13 -3.74 7.51
CA ALA A 328 -20.29 -4.55 7.26
C ALA A 328 -20.89 -4.23 5.87
N PRO A 329 -21.05 -5.23 4.99
CA PRO A 329 -21.56 -5.03 3.62
C PRO A 329 -23.02 -4.57 3.60
N VAL A 330 -23.80 -4.93 4.64
CA VAL A 330 -25.13 -4.44 4.92
C VAL A 330 -25.10 -3.76 6.27
N GLN A 331 -25.40 -2.46 6.32
CA GLN A 331 -25.34 -1.68 7.55
C GLN A 331 -26.56 -1.87 8.44
N LEU A 332 -27.69 -2.11 7.82
CA LEU A 332 -28.96 -2.36 8.55
C LEU A 332 -29.98 -3.09 7.68
N ALA A 333 -30.90 -3.79 8.34
CA ALA A 333 -32.07 -4.37 7.73
C ALA A 333 -33.33 -3.65 8.16
N VAL A 334 -34.26 -3.38 7.24
CA VAL A 334 -35.59 -2.84 7.53
C VAL A 334 -36.60 -3.96 7.36
N LEU A 335 -37.32 -4.28 8.43
CA LEU A 335 -38.12 -5.48 8.54
C LEU A 335 -39.54 -5.12 9.03
N PRO A 336 -40.65 -5.50 8.32
CA PRO A 336 -41.96 -5.44 8.92
C PRO A 336 -42.10 -6.54 9.98
N LEU A 337 -42.79 -6.28 11.08
CA LEU A 337 -43.03 -7.31 12.11
C LEU A 337 -43.79 -8.51 11.55
N VAL A 338 -44.80 -8.25 10.74
CA VAL A 338 -45.60 -9.21 9.98
C VAL A 338 -45.84 -8.69 8.57
N SER A 339 -46.07 -9.60 7.60
CA SER A 339 -46.30 -9.24 6.19
C SER A 339 -47.78 -8.95 5.89
N LYS A 340 -48.41 -8.04 6.67
CA LYS A 340 -49.80 -7.60 6.52
C LYS A 340 -50.06 -6.27 7.25
N ASP A 341 -51.27 -5.77 7.14
CA ASP A 341 -51.79 -4.63 7.89
C ASP A 341 -51.03 -3.31 7.61
N GLY A 342 -50.50 -3.10 6.39
CA GLY A 342 -49.75 -1.90 6.00
C GLY A 342 -48.30 -1.83 6.52
N LEU A 343 -47.84 -2.83 7.28
CA LEU A 343 -46.48 -2.84 7.81
C LEU A 343 -45.42 -3.05 6.74
N PRO A 344 -45.58 -3.92 5.70
CA PRO A 344 -44.63 -4.05 4.62
C PRO A 344 -44.43 -2.76 3.82
N GLU A 345 -45.55 -2.06 3.51
CA GLU A 345 -45.54 -0.81 2.75
C GLU A 345 -44.80 0.28 3.52
N GLN A 346 -45.05 0.40 4.84
CA GLN A 346 -44.35 1.35 5.71
C GLN A 346 -42.87 1.00 5.85
N ALA A 347 -42.52 -0.30 5.92
CA ALA A 347 -41.14 -0.73 6.00
C ALA A 347 -40.39 -0.51 4.68
N SER A 348 -41.05 -0.74 3.52
CA SER A 348 -40.49 -0.42 2.21
C SER A 348 -40.18 1.06 2.05
N HIS A 349 -41.13 1.92 2.47
CA HIS A 349 -40.92 3.38 2.44
C HIS A 349 -39.75 3.82 3.34
N LEU A 350 -39.65 3.24 4.55
CA LEU A 350 -38.50 3.51 5.44
C LEU A 350 -37.19 3.03 4.84
N HIS A 351 -37.15 1.86 4.20
CA HIS A 351 -35.99 1.35 3.50
C HIS A 351 -35.55 2.29 2.38
N GLU A 352 -36.48 2.79 1.54
CA GLU A 352 -36.19 3.75 0.48
C GLU A 352 -35.60 5.05 1.05
N LEU A 353 -36.19 5.57 2.14
CA LEU A 353 -35.68 6.76 2.84
C LEU A 353 -34.26 6.57 3.32
N LEU A 354 -33.97 5.46 4.00
CA LEU A 354 -32.61 5.21 4.54
C LEU A 354 -31.58 5.01 3.42
N ASN A 355 -31.95 4.36 2.32
CA ASN A 355 -31.05 4.27 1.15
C ASN A 355 -30.81 5.64 0.49
N ALA A 356 -31.83 6.50 0.41
CA ALA A 356 -31.68 7.87 -0.10
C ALA A 356 -30.78 8.72 0.80
N GLU A 357 -30.73 8.45 2.11
CA GLU A 357 -29.80 9.04 3.08
C GLU A 357 -28.38 8.46 3.02
N GLY A 358 -28.13 7.50 2.10
CA GLY A 358 -26.83 6.91 1.83
C GLY A 358 -26.44 5.72 2.70
N PHE A 359 -27.41 5.10 3.41
CA PHE A 359 -27.15 3.86 4.13
C PHE A 359 -27.20 2.65 3.19
N LEU A 360 -26.42 1.62 3.48
CA LEU A 360 -26.51 0.31 2.84
C LEU A 360 -27.58 -0.51 3.59
N ALA A 361 -28.84 -0.25 3.26
CA ALA A 361 -30.00 -0.87 3.90
C ALA A 361 -30.58 -1.97 3.02
N GLU A 362 -30.99 -3.07 3.63
CA GLU A 362 -31.70 -4.19 2.98
C GLU A 362 -33.11 -4.33 3.53
N PHE A 363 -34.04 -4.77 2.69
CA PHE A 363 -35.44 -5.04 3.07
C PHE A 363 -35.74 -6.53 2.99
N ASP A 364 -36.45 -7.09 3.99
CA ASP A 364 -36.89 -8.49 3.96
C ASP A 364 -38.20 -8.67 4.71
N GLU A 365 -39.17 -9.29 4.05
CA GLU A 365 -40.47 -9.64 4.61
C GLU A 365 -40.75 -11.16 4.63
N ALA A 366 -39.81 -11.98 4.16
CA ALA A 366 -40.02 -13.41 3.99
C ALA A 366 -39.94 -14.19 5.31
N GLY A 367 -40.99 -14.92 5.66
CA GLY A 367 -41.08 -15.76 6.83
C GLY A 367 -41.31 -14.99 8.15
N SER A 368 -40.95 -15.59 9.29
CA SER A 368 -41.14 -14.96 10.60
C SER A 368 -40.03 -13.95 10.91
N ILE A 369 -40.33 -12.93 11.73
CA ILE A 369 -39.34 -11.93 12.16
C ILE A 369 -38.08 -12.55 12.79
N GLY A 370 -38.20 -13.63 13.54
CA GLY A 370 -37.07 -14.33 14.12
C GLY A 370 -36.14 -14.97 13.09
N ARG A 371 -36.68 -15.44 11.94
CA ARG A 371 -35.89 -15.95 10.82
C ARG A 371 -35.21 -14.83 10.05
N ARG A 372 -35.87 -13.67 9.89
CA ARG A 372 -35.30 -12.48 9.27
C ARG A 372 -34.11 -11.98 10.10
N TYR A 373 -34.25 -11.82 11.41
CA TYR A 373 -33.13 -11.50 12.30
C TYR A 373 -31.96 -12.47 12.15
N ALA A 374 -32.25 -13.78 12.06
CA ALA A 374 -31.18 -14.79 11.91
C ALA A 374 -30.39 -14.59 10.59
N ARG A 375 -31.08 -14.33 9.46
CA ARG A 375 -30.42 -14.08 8.17
C ARG A 375 -29.50 -12.85 8.22
N PHE A 376 -29.95 -11.76 8.86
CA PHE A 376 -29.15 -10.56 8.96
C PHE A 376 -28.04 -10.67 10.01
N ASP A 377 -28.22 -11.45 11.06
CA ASP A 377 -27.12 -11.83 11.97
C ASP A 377 -26.05 -12.66 11.21
N GLU A 378 -26.46 -13.56 10.31
CA GLU A 378 -25.58 -14.41 9.50
C GLU A 378 -24.74 -13.64 8.47
N ILE A 379 -25.30 -12.61 7.83
CA ILE A 379 -24.56 -11.78 6.87
C ILE A 379 -23.82 -10.60 7.52
N GLY A 380 -23.94 -10.45 8.84
CA GLY A 380 -23.18 -9.48 9.61
C GLY A 380 -23.75 -8.06 9.65
N ALA A 381 -25.05 -7.86 9.33
CA ALA A 381 -25.68 -6.57 9.49
C ALA A 381 -25.72 -6.15 10.98
N PRO A 382 -25.10 -5.02 11.38
CA PRO A 382 -25.02 -4.64 12.80
C PRO A 382 -26.36 -4.29 13.43
N LEU A 383 -27.34 -3.84 12.63
CA LEU A 383 -28.64 -3.41 13.12
C LEU A 383 -29.81 -4.00 12.29
N CYS A 384 -30.92 -4.26 12.98
CA CYS A 384 -32.22 -4.48 12.32
C CYS A 384 -33.22 -3.44 12.84
N VAL A 385 -33.85 -2.72 11.92
CA VAL A 385 -34.92 -1.76 12.20
C VAL A 385 -36.25 -2.46 11.92
N THR A 386 -37.13 -2.57 12.92
CA THR A 386 -38.42 -3.26 12.80
C THR A 386 -39.55 -2.28 12.82
N VAL A 387 -40.37 -2.32 11.79
CA VAL A 387 -41.66 -1.60 11.67
C VAL A 387 -42.73 -2.51 12.24
N ASP A 388 -43.44 -2.01 13.26
CA ASP A 388 -44.48 -2.73 14.00
C ASP A 388 -45.79 -1.92 14.13
N TYR A 389 -46.79 -2.46 14.81
CA TYR A 389 -48.07 -1.78 14.99
C TYR A 389 -47.98 -0.46 15.78
N GLN A 390 -46.95 -0.32 16.61
CA GLN A 390 -46.69 0.94 17.32
C GLN A 390 -46.19 2.01 16.35
N THR A 391 -45.41 1.60 15.34
CA THR A 391 -44.94 2.51 14.28
C THR A 391 -46.08 3.22 13.58
N LEU A 392 -47.16 2.49 13.30
CA LEU A 392 -48.37 3.08 12.66
C LEU A 392 -49.09 4.11 13.52
N LYS A 393 -48.86 4.09 14.85
CA LYS A 393 -49.52 4.99 15.80
C LYS A 393 -48.72 6.25 16.08
N ASP A 394 -47.40 6.12 16.28
CA ASP A 394 -46.58 7.21 16.80
C ASP A 394 -45.28 7.48 15.99
N GLY A 395 -45.09 6.79 14.86
CA GLY A 395 -43.91 6.98 14.00
C GLY A 395 -42.60 6.51 14.62
N THR A 396 -42.65 5.59 15.61
CA THR A 396 -41.44 5.02 16.21
C THR A 396 -41.17 3.61 15.68
N VAL A 397 -39.93 3.18 15.67
CA VAL A 397 -39.48 1.85 15.25
C VAL A 397 -38.61 1.20 16.30
N THR A 398 -38.55 -0.14 16.28
CA THR A 398 -37.64 -0.89 17.13
C THR A 398 -36.31 -1.11 16.40
N ILE A 399 -35.20 -0.75 17.02
CA ILE A 399 -33.83 -1.03 16.55
C ILE A 399 -33.27 -2.19 17.39
N ARG A 400 -32.81 -3.25 16.71
CA ARG A 400 -32.18 -4.42 17.36
C ARG A 400 -30.71 -4.46 17.04
N ASP A 401 -29.88 -4.63 18.06
CA ASP A 401 -28.44 -4.83 17.92
C ASP A 401 -28.10 -6.32 17.69
N ARG A 402 -27.28 -6.60 16.68
CA ARG A 402 -26.81 -7.95 16.31
C ARG A 402 -26.02 -8.61 17.46
N ASP A 403 -25.17 -7.86 18.11
CA ASP A 403 -24.20 -8.44 19.06
C ASP A 403 -24.82 -8.77 20.43
N SER A 404 -25.59 -7.87 20.98
CA SER A 404 -26.25 -8.04 22.27
C SER A 404 -27.64 -8.67 22.17
N TRP A 405 -28.32 -8.52 21.03
CA TRP A 405 -29.75 -8.80 20.79
C TRP A 405 -30.70 -7.90 21.60
N ARG A 406 -30.16 -6.84 22.19
CA ARG A 406 -30.98 -5.82 22.86
C ARG A 406 -31.74 -5.00 21.81
N GLN A 407 -32.83 -4.41 22.26
CA GLN A 407 -33.69 -3.58 21.45
C GLN A 407 -33.90 -2.22 22.12
N VAL A 408 -33.98 -1.19 21.31
CA VAL A 408 -34.33 0.18 21.70
C VAL A 408 -35.38 0.72 20.73
N ARG A 409 -36.15 1.72 21.12
CA ARG A 409 -37.16 2.35 20.30
C ARG A 409 -36.79 3.80 20.00
N ALA A 410 -36.87 4.18 18.73
CA ALA A 410 -36.56 5.54 18.27
C ALA A 410 -37.59 6.06 17.28
N ARG A 411 -37.68 7.36 17.12
CA ARG A 411 -38.52 7.98 16.09
C ARG A 411 -37.89 7.82 14.71
N ILE A 412 -38.73 7.61 13.68
CA ILE A 412 -38.28 7.51 12.28
C ILE A 412 -37.52 8.77 11.86
N ASP A 413 -38.02 9.96 12.23
CA ASP A 413 -37.41 11.25 11.88
C ASP A 413 -35.97 11.39 12.39
N ASP A 414 -35.62 10.76 13.52
CA ASP A 414 -34.33 10.86 14.15
C ASP A 414 -33.32 9.78 13.63
N LEU A 415 -33.82 8.73 12.95
CA LEU A 415 -33.03 7.58 12.56
C LEU A 415 -31.77 7.93 11.76
N PRO A 416 -31.81 8.78 10.71
CA PRO A 416 -30.63 9.02 9.90
C PRO A 416 -29.45 9.58 10.72
N ALA A 417 -29.73 10.48 11.65
CA ALA A 417 -28.70 11.05 12.53
C ALA A 417 -28.16 10.01 13.54
N LEU A 418 -29.06 9.29 14.20
CA LEU A 418 -28.73 8.27 15.19
C LEU A 418 -27.89 7.13 14.59
N LEU A 419 -28.32 6.61 13.44
CA LEU A 419 -27.67 5.51 12.75
C LEU A 419 -26.29 5.93 12.23
N ARG A 420 -26.15 7.15 11.69
CA ARG A 420 -24.87 7.69 11.21
C ARG A 420 -23.85 7.79 12.33
N ASP A 421 -24.26 8.29 13.50
CA ASP A 421 -23.38 8.39 14.68
C ASP A 421 -23.01 7.02 15.23
N TYR A 422 -23.95 6.08 15.27
CA TYR A 422 -23.69 4.70 15.71
C TYR A 422 -22.71 3.97 14.79
N LEU A 423 -22.93 4.00 13.49
CA LEU A 423 -22.08 3.33 12.50
C LEU A 423 -20.66 3.91 12.49
N ARG A 424 -20.50 5.18 12.81
CA ARG A 424 -19.21 5.85 12.95
C ARG A 424 -18.58 5.71 14.35
N SER A 425 -19.12 4.85 15.18
CA SER A 425 -18.66 4.61 16.56
C SER A 425 -18.63 5.86 17.46
N ARG A 426 -19.45 6.89 17.12
CA ARG A 426 -19.60 8.12 17.91
C ARG A 426 -20.67 7.99 18.99
N ARG A 427 -21.49 6.94 18.92
CA ARG A 427 -22.61 6.69 19.83
C ARG A 427 -22.70 5.21 20.19
N ASN A 428 -23.05 4.90 21.45
CA ASN A 428 -23.31 3.54 21.88
C ASN A 428 -24.73 3.10 21.52
N PHE A 429 -24.97 1.78 21.47
CA PHE A 429 -26.30 1.24 21.13
C PHE A 429 -27.41 1.74 22.08
N GLY A 430 -27.15 1.78 23.39
CA GLY A 430 -28.12 2.24 24.37
C GLY A 430 -28.61 3.69 24.20
N ASP A 431 -27.81 4.51 23.50
CA ASP A 431 -28.11 5.93 23.27
C ASP A 431 -28.92 6.17 21.98
N LEU A 432 -29.26 5.11 21.23
CA LEU A 432 -30.07 5.19 20.02
C LEU A 432 -31.57 5.41 20.31
N GLY A 433 -32.03 5.12 21.51
CA GLY A 433 -33.44 5.26 21.87
C GLY A 433 -33.75 4.76 23.28
N MET A 434 -35.03 4.78 23.61
CA MET A 434 -35.50 4.23 24.89
C MET A 434 -35.51 2.71 24.85
N SER A 435 -35.20 2.06 25.97
CA SER A 435 -35.26 0.59 26.08
C SER A 435 -36.71 0.15 25.78
N SER A 436 -36.85 -0.77 24.83
CA SER A 436 -38.14 -1.31 24.40
C SER A 436 -38.56 -2.48 25.28
#